data_fbeffbb959509c81970e16ace93b9845
#
_entry.id   fbeffbb959509c81970e16ace93b9845
#
_cell.length_a   1.000
_cell.length_b   1.000
_cell.length_c   1.000
_cell.angle_alpha   90.00
_cell.angle_beta   90.00
_cell.angle_gamma   90.00
#
_symmetry.space_group_name_H-M   'P 1'
#
loop_
_entity.id
_entity.type
_entity.pdbx_description
1 polymer ?
#
loop_
_entity_poly.entity_id
_entity_poly.type
_entity_poly.pdbx_seq_one_letter_code
_entity_poly.pdbx_strand_id
1 'polypeptide(L)'
;MTTDTERVLALLPNATQQGEICGLAMAGKSGKSFNAIPMNAMGMFGMHMITAGTMTGDDHIIRENGSYKRLRTKDDRLMGYILVGNVARAGIYTALIREKTPLSSIDFELMLDKPQLMAFSRRDRATLMGGSRL
;
A
#
# COMPACT_ATOMS: atom_id res chain seq x y z
N MET A 1 -9.60 -4.15 -6.13
CA MET A 1 -10.41 -5.38 -6.01
C MET A 1 -10.35 -5.79 -4.56
N THR A 2 -11.33 -5.41 -3.77
CA THR A 2 -11.58 -6.03 -2.49
C THR A 2 -11.86 -7.49 -2.80
N THR A 3 -11.13 -8.38 -2.18
CA THR A 3 -11.41 -9.82 -2.30
C THR A 3 -12.81 -10.04 -1.74
N ASP A 4 -13.77 -10.31 -2.60
CA ASP A 4 -15.16 -10.68 -2.26
C ASP A 4 -15.25 -12.05 -1.55
N THR A 5 -14.14 -12.57 -1.11
CA THR A 5 -14.05 -13.80 -0.34
C THR A 5 -13.79 -13.44 1.11
N GLU A 6 -14.66 -13.86 2.00
CA GLU A 6 -14.41 -13.87 3.43
C GLU A 6 -13.09 -14.59 3.70
N ARG A 7 -12.06 -13.84 4.05
CA ARG A 7 -10.73 -14.37 4.40
C ARG A 7 -10.30 -13.83 5.75
N VAL A 8 -9.82 -14.71 6.58
CA VAL A 8 -9.14 -14.32 7.82
C VAL A 8 -7.76 -13.78 7.44
N LEU A 9 -7.54 -12.49 7.65
CA LEU A 9 -6.22 -11.86 7.51
C LEU A 9 -5.56 -11.83 8.90
N ALA A 10 -4.80 -12.86 9.22
CA ALA A 10 -4.07 -12.99 10.49
C ALA A 10 -2.82 -12.09 10.51
N LEU A 11 -3.01 -10.79 10.34
CA LEU A 11 -1.96 -9.77 10.29
C LEU A 11 -2.24 -8.68 11.33
N LEU A 12 -1.23 -8.28 12.09
CA LEU A 12 -1.35 -7.30 13.17
C LEU A 12 -2.03 -5.98 12.74
N PRO A 13 -1.65 -5.33 11.62
CA PRO A 13 -2.32 -4.10 11.21
C PRO A 13 -3.82 -4.29 10.94
N ASN A 14 -4.18 -5.43 10.35
CA ASN A 14 -5.58 -5.76 10.07
C ASN A 14 -6.36 -6.05 11.36
N ALA A 15 -5.77 -6.78 12.30
CA ALA A 15 -6.37 -7.07 13.60
C ALA A 15 -6.65 -5.79 14.41
N THR A 16 -5.71 -4.84 14.40
CA THR A 16 -5.89 -3.54 15.06
C THR A 16 -7.07 -2.76 14.48
N GLN A 17 -7.15 -2.67 13.14
CA GLN A 17 -8.25 -1.97 12.47
C GLN A 17 -9.60 -2.66 12.72
N GLN A 18 -9.65 -3.98 12.68
CA GLN A 18 -10.85 -4.73 13.00
C GLN A 18 -11.30 -4.52 14.43
N GLY A 19 -10.36 -4.52 15.39
CA GLY A 19 -10.64 -4.25 16.79
C GLY A 19 -11.24 -2.87 17.01
N GLU A 20 -10.71 -1.83 16.35
CA GLU A 20 -11.27 -0.47 16.39
C GLU A 20 -12.71 -0.43 15.87
N ILE A 21 -12.96 -1.06 14.70
CA ILE A 21 -14.29 -1.10 14.09
C ILE A 21 -15.28 -1.85 14.99
N CYS A 22 -14.88 -3.00 15.54
CA CYS A 22 -15.72 -3.76 16.46
C CYS A 22 -16.04 -2.95 17.73
N GLY A 23 -15.07 -2.28 18.31
CA GLY A 23 -15.27 -1.42 19.48
C GLY A 23 -16.25 -0.28 19.21
N LEU A 24 -16.15 0.38 18.05
CA LEU A 24 -17.09 1.42 17.64
C LEU A 24 -18.50 0.86 17.44
N ALA A 25 -18.64 -0.32 16.82
CA ALA A 25 -19.92 -0.99 16.62
C ALA A 25 -20.59 -1.37 17.95
N MET A 26 -19.82 -1.90 18.91
CA MET A 26 -20.31 -2.19 20.26
C MET A 26 -20.79 -0.95 21.01
N ALA A 27 -20.16 0.20 20.73
CA ALA A 27 -20.55 1.51 21.29
C ALA A 27 -21.74 2.16 20.57
N GLY A 28 -22.41 1.44 19.64
CA GLY A 28 -23.54 1.96 18.86
C GLY A 28 -23.16 3.01 17.81
N LYS A 29 -21.87 3.15 17.50
CA LYS A 29 -21.38 4.07 16.47
C LYS A 29 -21.24 3.31 15.15
N SER A 30 -21.78 3.88 14.04
CA SER A 30 -21.58 3.31 12.72
C SER A 30 -20.09 3.33 12.35
N GLY A 31 -19.55 2.15 12.07
CA GLY A 31 -18.14 1.95 11.80
C GLY A 31 -17.69 2.47 10.45
N LYS A 32 -16.42 2.76 10.33
CA LYS A 32 -15.73 2.95 9.06
C LYS A 32 -15.75 1.64 8.26
N SER A 33 -15.86 1.73 6.94
CA SER A 33 -15.69 0.55 6.07
C SER A 33 -14.30 -0.04 6.24
N PHE A 34 -14.23 -1.36 6.43
CA PHE A 34 -12.96 -2.08 6.52
C PHE A 34 -12.42 -2.35 5.12
N ASN A 35 -11.43 -1.59 4.71
CA ASN A 35 -10.71 -1.81 3.46
C ASN A 35 -9.36 -2.49 3.77
N ALA A 36 -9.43 -3.80 3.99
CA ALA A 36 -8.26 -4.59 4.36
C ALA A 36 -7.28 -4.73 3.18
N ILE A 37 -6.08 -4.22 3.36
CA ILE A 37 -4.94 -4.53 2.50
C ILE A 37 -4.08 -5.54 3.26
N PRO A 38 -3.85 -6.77 2.73
CA PRO A 38 -2.87 -7.67 3.30
C PRO A 38 -1.51 -6.97 3.33
N MET A 39 -0.93 -6.77 4.49
CA MET A 39 0.36 -6.10 4.63
C MET A 39 1.18 -6.79 5.71
N ASN A 40 2.44 -7.08 5.40
CA ASN A 40 3.38 -7.62 6.35
C ASN A 40 4.71 -6.88 6.27
N ALA A 41 5.35 -6.69 7.42
CA ALA A 41 6.69 -6.13 7.53
C ALA A 41 7.50 -7.00 8.48
N MET A 42 8.71 -7.36 8.07
CA MET A 42 9.63 -8.10 8.94
C MET A 42 11.06 -7.58 8.76
N GLY A 43 11.82 -7.70 9.84
CA GLY A 43 13.27 -7.49 9.83
C GLY A 43 13.96 -8.73 10.34
N MET A 44 14.96 -9.22 9.62
CA MET A 44 15.73 -10.40 9.99
C MET A 44 17.16 -10.26 9.49
N PHE A 45 18.14 -10.51 10.37
CA PHE A 45 19.57 -10.45 10.05
C PHE A 45 20.02 -9.13 9.40
N GLY A 46 19.47 -7.99 9.86
CA GLY A 46 19.76 -6.67 9.29
C GLY A 46 19.08 -6.36 7.95
N MET A 47 18.30 -7.30 7.42
CA MET A 47 17.52 -7.13 6.20
C MET A 47 16.06 -6.81 6.55
N HIS A 48 15.50 -5.80 5.92
CA HIS A 48 14.09 -5.44 6.06
C HIS A 48 13.30 -5.87 4.83
N MET A 49 12.09 -6.36 5.05
CA MET A 49 11.15 -6.73 4.01
C MET A 49 9.78 -6.17 4.32
N ILE A 50 9.12 -5.61 3.31
CA ILE A 50 7.72 -5.18 3.38
C ILE A 50 6.98 -5.72 2.16
N THR A 51 5.80 -6.28 2.41
CA THR A 51 4.87 -6.71 1.36
C THR A 51 3.50 -6.11 1.61
N ALA A 52 2.79 -5.73 0.56
CA ALA A 52 1.39 -5.33 0.68
C ALA A 52 0.61 -5.63 -0.61
N GLY A 53 -0.71 -5.78 -0.45
CA GLY A 53 -1.64 -6.00 -1.55
C GLY A 53 -1.68 -7.44 -2.06
N THR A 54 -2.10 -7.61 -3.31
CA THR A 54 -2.25 -8.90 -3.98
C THR A 54 -1.17 -9.08 -5.05
N MET A 55 -0.74 -10.33 -5.25
CA MET A 55 0.30 -10.65 -6.25
C MET A 55 -0.31 -11.07 -7.59
N THR A 56 -1.32 -10.33 -8.07
CA THR A 56 -1.98 -10.55 -9.38
C THR A 56 -1.66 -9.41 -10.34
N GLY A 57 -1.47 -9.71 -11.62
CA GLY A 57 -1.18 -8.73 -12.68
C GLY A 57 0.24 -8.84 -13.23
N ASP A 58 0.69 -7.80 -13.91
CA ASP A 58 2.00 -7.73 -14.57
C ASP A 58 3.10 -7.36 -13.57
N ASP A 59 4.28 -7.95 -13.75
CA ASP A 59 5.41 -7.76 -12.86
C ASP A 59 6.37 -6.69 -13.36
N HIS A 60 6.74 -5.78 -12.44
CA HIS A 60 7.87 -4.87 -12.59
C HIS A 60 8.91 -5.23 -11.52
N ILE A 61 10.03 -5.80 -11.94
CA ILE A 61 11.07 -6.31 -11.04
C ILE A 61 12.35 -5.49 -11.21
N ILE A 62 12.84 -4.93 -10.12
CA ILE A 62 14.08 -4.17 -10.05
C ILE A 62 14.97 -4.81 -9.00
N ARG A 63 16.24 -5.03 -9.36
CA ARG A 63 17.28 -5.59 -8.48
C ARG A 63 18.50 -4.67 -8.53
N GLU A 64 18.81 -4.07 -7.40
CA GLU A 64 19.93 -3.12 -7.29
C GLU A 64 20.62 -3.27 -5.93
N ASN A 65 21.96 -3.32 -5.94
CA ASN A 65 22.79 -3.18 -4.73
C ASN A 65 22.27 -3.96 -3.50
N GLY A 66 21.93 -5.24 -3.66
CA GLY A 66 21.42 -6.06 -2.57
C GLY A 66 19.96 -5.79 -2.18
N SER A 67 19.25 -4.96 -2.93
CA SER A 67 17.83 -4.73 -2.76
C SER A 67 17.00 -5.41 -3.87
N TYR A 68 15.78 -5.78 -3.52
CA TYR A 68 14.81 -6.36 -4.45
C TYR A 68 13.50 -5.59 -4.33
N LYS A 69 12.97 -5.18 -5.46
CA LYS A 69 11.68 -4.54 -5.58
C LYS A 69 10.85 -5.26 -6.65
N ARG A 70 9.63 -5.64 -6.29
CA ARG A 70 8.64 -6.18 -7.20
C ARG A 70 7.34 -5.42 -7.02
N LEU A 71 6.88 -4.78 -8.08
CA LEU A 71 5.59 -4.12 -8.12
C LEU A 71 4.67 -4.91 -9.06
N ARG A 72 3.42 -5.09 -8.68
CA ARG A 72 2.39 -5.75 -9.49
C ARG A 72 1.33 -4.76 -9.92
N THR A 73 1.09 -4.66 -11.21
CA THR A 73 0.10 -3.73 -11.78
C THR A 73 -0.97 -4.47 -12.56
N LYS A 74 -2.19 -3.99 -12.49
CA LYS A 74 -3.32 -4.48 -13.27
C LYS A 74 -4.37 -3.39 -13.41
N ASP A 75 -4.96 -3.27 -14.61
CA ASP A 75 -6.06 -2.33 -14.88
C ASP A 75 -5.71 -0.90 -14.44
N ASP A 76 -4.53 -0.42 -14.85
CA ASP A 76 -4.00 0.93 -14.53
C ASP A 76 -3.85 1.19 -13.01
N ARG A 77 -3.61 0.15 -12.19
CA ARG A 77 -3.49 0.27 -10.74
C ARG A 77 -2.38 -0.59 -10.18
N LEU A 78 -1.78 -0.12 -9.09
CA LEU A 78 -0.88 -0.93 -8.29
C LEU A 78 -1.69 -1.91 -7.44
N MET A 79 -1.45 -3.20 -7.64
CA MET A 79 -2.17 -4.28 -6.96
C MET A 79 -1.44 -4.77 -5.71
N GLY A 80 -0.11 -4.79 -5.76
CA GLY A 80 0.71 -5.22 -4.65
C GLY A 80 2.19 -4.96 -4.89
N TYR A 81 2.98 -5.13 -3.83
CA TYR A 81 4.42 -4.98 -3.90
C TYR A 81 5.16 -5.87 -2.91
N ILE A 82 6.42 -6.15 -3.23
CA ILE A 82 7.42 -6.76 -2.34
C ILE A 82 8.66 -5.88 -2.40
N LEU A 83 9.12 -5.40 -1.24
CA LEU A 83 10.39 -4.70 -1.07
C LEU A 83 11.27 -5.50 -0.12
N VAL A 84 12.54 -5.70 -0.49
CA VAL A 84 13.56 -6.34 0.35
C VAL A 84 14.82 -5.47 0.35
N GLY A 85 15.45 -5.28 1.49
CA GLY A 85 16.61 -4.42 1.68
C GLY A 85 16.23 -2.95 1.75
N ASN A 86 16.02 -2.28 0.63
CA ASN A 86 15.56 -0.89 0.61
C ASN A 86 14.03 -0.83 0.70
N VAL A 87 13.53 -0.55 1.89
CA VAL A 87 12.09 -0.41 2.18
C VAL A 87 11.66 1.04 2.37
N ALA A 88 12.54 1.99 2.05
CA ALA A 88 12.26 3.41 2.22
C ALA A 88 11.01 3.82 1.43
N ARG A 89 10.16 4.63 2.07
CA ARG A 89 8.92 5.17 1.47
C ARG A 89 7.90 4.14 0.99
N ALA A 90 7.92 2.90 1.51
CA ALA A 90 6.94 1.87 1.21
C ALA A 90 5.48 2.35 1.40
N GLY A 91 5.26 3.30 2.33
CA GLY A 91 3.96 3.92 2.56
C GLY A 91 3.34 4.58 1.33
N ILE A 92 4.16 5.08 0.39
CA ILE A 92 3.66 5.67 -0.85
C ILE A 92 3.00 4.58 -1.71
N TYR A 93 3.63 3.43 -1.88
CA TYR A 93 3.03 2.30 -2.60
C TYR A 93 1.76 1.78 -1.90
N THR A 94 1.78 1.72 -0.56
CA THR A 94 0.59 1.35 0.21
C THR A 94 -0.56 2.33 0.00
N ALA A 95 -0.28 3.64 -0.07
CA ALA A 95 -1.29 4.65 -0.37
C ALA A 95 -1.89 4.46 -1.77
N LEU A 96 -1.05 4.22 -2.80
CA LEU A 96 -1.53 3.94 -4.16
C LEU A 96 -2.51 2.77 -4.21
N ILE A 97 -2.20 1.66 -3.49
CA ILE A 97 -3.09 0.50 -3.42
C ILE A 97 -4.39 0.86 -2.69
N ARG A 98 -4.30 1.55 -1.54
CA ARG A 98 -5.45 1.89 -0.70
C ARG A 98 -6.41 2.83 -1.39
N GLU A 99 -5.88 3.85 -2.06
CA GLU A 99 -6.66 4.89 -2.73
C GLU A 99 -7.04 4.50 -4.15
N LYS A 100 -6.54 3.35 -4.64
CA LYS A 100 -6.76 2.87 -6.00
C LYS A 100 -6.41 3.93 -7.06
N THR A 101 -5.31 4.65 -6.81
CA THR A 101 -4.86 5.73 -7.70
C THR A 101 -4.54 5.18 -9.09
N PRO A 102 -5.08 5.76 -10.18
CA PRO A 102 -4.70 5.38 -11.53
C PRO A 102 -3.23 5.68 -11.79
N LEU A 103 -2.46 4.71 -12.28
CA LEU A 103 -1.04 4.88 -12.57
C LEU A 103 -0.79 5.86 -13.70
N SER A 104 -1.73 5.97 -14.64
CA SER A 104 -1.73 6.97 -15.71
C SER A 104 -1.84 8.42 -15.22
N SER A 105 -2.30 8.64 -13.97
CA SER A 105 -2.40 9.97 -13.35
C SER A 105 -1.12 10.44 -12.66
N ILE A 106 -0.09 9.59 -12.60
CA ILE A 106 1.19 9.84 -11.93
C ILE A 106 2.35 9.52 -12.86
N ASP A 107 3.54 10.01 -12.52
CA ASP A 107 4.78 9.58 -13.16
C ASP A 107 5.19 8.20 -12.61
N PHE A 108 4.68 7.14 -13.23
CA PHE A 108 4.91 5.77 -12.77
C PHE A 108 6.36 5.32 -12.98
N GLU A 109 7.04 5.79 -14.02
CA GLU A 109 8.46 5.49 -14.26
C GLU A 109 9.32 6.00 -13.09
N LEU A 110 9.06 7.23 -12.64
CA LEU A 110 9.71 7.77 -11.45
C LEU A 110 9.41 6.95 -10.20
N MET A 111 8.20 6.39 -10.08
CA MET A 111 7.80 5.53 -8.97
C MET A 111 8.48 4.16 -9.02
N LEU A 112 8.76 3.64 -10.22
CA LEU A 112 9.51 2.39 -10.40
C LEU A 112 10.94 2.53 -9.86
N ASP A 113 11.62 3.63 -10.17
CA ASP A 113 12.98 3.88 -9.68
C ASP A 113 12.96 4.19 -8.18
N LYS A 114 12.39 5.32 -7.79
CA LYS A 114 12.31 5.76 -6.39
C LYS A 114 10.94 6.32 -6.07
N PRO A 115 10.21 5.76 -5.08
CA PRO A 115 8.92 6.30 -4.71
C PRO A 115 9.08 7.72 -4.17
N GLN A 116 8.52 8.69 -4.87
CA GLN A 116 8.61 10.10 -4.54
C GLN A 116 7.24 10.77 -4.62
N LEU A 117 6.97 11.68 -3.69
CA LEU A 117 5.74 12.47 -3.72
C LEU A 117 5.65 13.39 -4.95
N MET A 118 6.78 13.69 -5.57
CA MET A 118 6.82 14.49 -6.81
C MET A 118 6.20 13.80 -8.01
N ALA A 119 6.06 12.48 -7.99
CA ALA A 119 5.35 11.73 -9.02
C ALA A 119 3.84 12.04 -9.06
N PHE A 120 3.29 12.57 -7.97
CA PHE A 120 1.89 12.96 -7.87
C PHE A 120 1.66 14.40 -8.32
N SER A 121 0.46 14.71 -8.78
CA SER A 121 0.07 16.08 -9.08
C SER A 121 0.22 16.98 -7.84
N ARG A 122 0.37 18.30 -8.03
CA ARG A 122 0.50 19.24 -6.92
C ARG A 122 -0.70 19.18 -5.97
N ARG A 123 -1.89 18.94 -6.50
CA ARG A 123 -3.13 18.82 -5.74
C ARG A 123 -3.14 17.58 -4.85
N ASP A 124 -2.71 16.43 -5.41
CA ASP A 124 -2.72 15.17 -4.68
C ASP A 124 -1.63 15.14 -3.60
N ARG A 125 -0.47 15.77 -3.86
CA ARG A 125 0.60 15.93 -2.86
C ARG A 125 0.12 16.63 -1.60
N ALA A 126 -0.69 17.68 -1.72
CA ALA A 126 -1.22 18.41 -0.57
C ALA A 126 -2.09 17.50 0.32
N THR A 127 -2.92 16.66 -0.30
CA THR A 127 -3.76 15.69 0.42
C THR A 127 -2.93 14.62 1.14
N LEU A 128 -1.92 14.06 0.47
CA LEU A 128 -1.03 13.03 1.03
C LEU A 128 -0.17 13.55 2.18
N MET A 129 0.14 14.84 2.20
CA MET A 129 0.90 15.48 3.29
C MET A 129 0.01 15.98 4.44
N GLY A 130 -1.26 15.62 4.49
CA GLY A 130 -2.19 16.01 5.55
C GLY A 130 -2.71 17.44 5.42
N GLY A 131 -2.56 18.07 4.26
CA GLY A 131 -3.17 19.36 3.98
C GLY A 131 -4.69 19.21 3.86
N SER A 132 -5.44 19.99 4.65
CA SER A 132 -6.89 20.12 4.50
C SER A 132 -7.20 20.57 3.07
N ARG A 133 -8.20 19.97 2.46
CA ARG A 133 -8.80 20.54 1.24
C ARG A 133 -9.43 21.87 1.64
N LEU A 134 -8.85 22.97 1.21
CA LEU A 134 -9.51 24.25 1.14
C LEU A 134 -10.47 24.26 -0.04
#